data_361423fc5c0329d9371f04ee287d280f
#
_entry.id   361423fc5c0329d9371f04ee287d280f
#
_cell.length_a   1.000
_cell.length_b   1.000
_cell.length_c   1.000
_cell.angle_alpha   90.00
_cell.angle_beta   90.00
_cell.angle_gamma   90.00
#
_symmetry.space_group_name_H-M   'P 1'
#
loop_
_entity.id
_entity.type
_entity.pdbx_description
1 polymer ?
#
loop_
_entity_poly.entity_id
_entity_poly.type
_entity_poly.pdbx_seq_one_letter_code
_entity_poly.pdbx_strand_id
1 'polypeptide(L)'
;MKHYSLLAALLMLVLTGCNRHAEQMLSALEQQGVGLIVENNGETTTYCQHGVKDLLYLTANEPERLRGAVVADKRVSKAAACLMIEGGVKRVNTPLVSTPARQMLEAAGIALYAREEVPLMMNRDGTDLCPMEKKLLDAKTPEQCAAILRGATVEGFQMLDMLNEQGLSLLVFNHDSLTTHANRGVQDLLQLISEQPERLNGAVVADKIIGKAAAAIMATGGVREVHTNIICTPARELLEKEGIMVFATEEVPMILNRDRSSMCPIDMQIADIESIEECVAILQARLAH
;
A
#
# COMPACT_ATOMS: atom_id res chain seq x y z
N MET A 1 -3.10 28.67 41.73
CA MET A 1 -1.73 28.29 41.32
C MET A 1 -1.29 26.89 41.73
N LYS A 2 -1.92 26.18 42.67
CA LYS A 2 -1.51 24.84 43.12
C LYS A 2 -1.92 23.67 42.19
N HIS A 3 -2.93 23.84 41.31
CA HIS A 3 -3.39 22.78 40.42
C HIS A 3 -2.51 22.57 39.18
N TYR A 4 -1.84 23.59 38.70
CA TYR A 4 -0.91 23.47 37.54
C TYR A 4 0.39 22.74 37.89
N SER A 5 0.83 22.82 39.14
CA SER A 5 2.04 22.16 39.64
C SER A 5 1.87 20.62 39.73
N LEU A 6 0.67 20.13 40.09
CA LEU A 6 0.38 18.71 40.25
C LEU A 6 0.27 18.02 38.83
N LEU A 7 -0.38 18.71 37.88
CA LEU A 7 -0.52 18.21 36.51
C LEU A 7 0.83 18.13 35.81
N ALA A 8 1.67 19.15 35.98
CA ALA A 8 3.03 19.17 35.41
C ALA A 8 3.93 18.09 36.03
N ALA A 9 3.85 17.86 37.33
CA ALA A 9 4.58 16.80 38.03
C ALA A 9 4.12 15.40 37.59
N LEU A 10 2.80 15.20 37.41
CA LEU A 10 2.24 13.94 36.91
C LEU A 10 2.64 13.69 35.47
N LEU A 11 2.65 14.72 34.63
CA LEU A 11 3.10 14.64 33.22
C LEU A 11 4.59 14.30 33.12
N MET A 12 5.44 14.88 33.98
CA MET A 12 6.87 14.54 34.04
C MET A 12 7.10 13.10 34.52
N LEU A 13 6.35 12.61 35.48
CA LEU A 13 6.45 11.22 35.96
C LEU A 13 6.04 10.21 34.88
N VAL A 14 5.03 10.50 34.08
CA VAL A 14 4.60 9.67 32.97
C VAL A 14 5.64 9.66 31.84
N LEU A 15 6.19 10.82 31.50
CA LEU A 15 7.24 10.93 30.46
C LEU A 15 8.53 10.21 30.86
N THR A 16 8.95 10.30 32.14
CA THR A 16 10.14 9.59 32.63
C THR A 16 9.90 8.07 32.71
N GLY A 17 8.71 7.62 33.04
CA GLY A 17 8.32 6.20 33.02
C GLY A 17 8.31 5.62 31.61
N CYS A 18 7.74 6.34 30.66
CA CYS A 18 7.71 5.94 29.24
C CYS A 18 9.09 5.83 28.61
N ASN A 19 10.00 6.75 28.95
CA ASN A 19 11.37 6.70 28.44
C ASN A 19 12.19 5.58 29.09
N ARG A 20 11.95 5.28 30.36
CA ARG A 20 12.60 4.14 31.05
C ARG A 20 12.18 2.81 30.41
N HIS A 21 10.90 2.63 30.11
CA HIS A 21 10.41 1.43 29.43
C HIS A 21 11.01 1.30 28.02
N ALA A 22 11.06 2.40 27.26
CA ALA A 22 11.71 2.43 25.94
C ALA A 22 13.16 1.95 26.02
N GLU A 23 13.96 2.49 26.97
CA GLU A 23 15.34 2.10 27.17
C GLU A 23 15.49 0.63 27.60
N GLN A 24 14.57 0.09 28.40
CA GLN A 24 14.56 -1.33 28.75
C GLN A 24 14.33 -2.21 27.51
N MET A 25 13.38 -1.87 26.65
CA MET A 25 13.14 -2.60 25.39
C MET A 25 14.34 -2.53 24.44
N LEU A 26 14.99 -1.36 24.31
CA LEU A 26 16.18 -1.20 23.47
C LEU A 26 17.36 -2.00 24.01
N SER A 27 17.55 -2.01 25.34
CA SER A 27 18.58 -2.83 25.97
C SER A 27 18.33 -4.33 25.76
N ALA A 28 17.08 -4.78 25.86
CA ALA A 28 16.70 -6.16 25.58
C ALA A 28 16.96 -6.54 24.12
N LEU A 29 16.63 -5.65 23.16
CA LEU A 29 16.88 -5.83 21.74
C LEU A 29 18.37 -5.99 21.42
N GLU A 30 19.23 -5.20 22.09
CA GLU A 30 20.69 -5.28 21.95
C GLU A 30 21.25 -6.56 22.58
N GLN A 31 20.86 -6.89 23.81
CA GLN A 31 21.36 -8.06 24.56
C GLN A 31 20.95 -9.38 23.91
N GLN A 32 19.74 -9.49 23.38
CA GLN A 32 19.24 -10.69 22.71
C GLN A 32 19.71 -10.80 21.25
N GLY A 33 20.28 -9.74 20.68
CA GLY A 33 20.72 -9.72 19.30
C GLY A 33 19.59 -9.75 18.26
N VAL A 34 18.32 -9.56 18.69
CA VAL A 34 17.13 -9.63 17.82
C VAL A 34 16.91 -8.33 17.04
N GLY A 35 16.17 -8.40 15.92
CA GLY A 35 15.89 -7.23 15.06
C GLY A 35 14.69 -6.43 15.52
N LEU A 36 13.66 -7.12 16.04
CA LEU A 36 12.36 -6.56 16.39
C LEU A 36 11.85 -7.20 17.68
N ILE A 37 11.28 -6.39 18.56
CA ILE A 37 10.49 -6.81 19.73
C ILE A 37 9.11 -6.20 19.63
N VAL A 38 8.08 -7.01 19.79
CA VAL A 38 6.68 -6.58 19.82
C VAL A 38 6.10 -6.92 21.18
N GLU A 39 5.61 -5.91 21.88
CA GLU A 39 4.91 -6.04 23.16
C GLU A 39 3.45 -5.65 22.96
N ASN A 40 2.54 -6.60 23.16
CA ASN A 40 1.11 -6.39 23.01
C ASN A 40 0.33 -7.24 24.03
N ASN A 41 -0.69 -6.65 24.68
CA ASN A 41 -1.56 -7.33 25.65
C ASN A 41 -0.80 -8.08 26.77
N GLY A 42 0.38 -7.58 27.18
CA GLY A 42 1.22 -8.19 28.21
C GLY A 42 2.11 -9.34 27.73
N GLU A 43 2.06 -9.69 26.47
CA GLU A 43 2.98 -10.63 25.81
C GLU A 43 4.11 -9.88 25.12
N THR A 44 5.31 -10.43 25.20
CA THR A 44 6.51 -9.94 24.49
C THR A 44 7.01 -11.01 23.54
N THR A 45 7.08 -10.69 22.27
CA THR A 45 7.57 -11.57 21.21
C THR A 45 8.78 -10.95 20.52
N THR A 46 9.77 -11.78 20.19
CA THR A 46 11.02 -11.35 19.55
C THR A 46 11.15 -11.96 18.16
N TYR A 47 11.72 -11.20 17.22
CA TYR A 47 11.87 -11.57 15.83
C TYR A 47 13.31 -11.28 15.37
N CYS A 48 13.86 -12.19 14.56
CA CYS A 48 15.28 -12.20 14.21
C CYS A 48 15.58 -12.02 12.73
N GLN A 49 14.56 -11.89 11.87
CA GLN A 49 14.79 -11.73 10.45
C GLN A 49 15.40 -10.36 10.11
N HIS A 50 16.05 -10.29 8.97
CA HIS A 50 16.73 -9.08 8.56
C HIS A 50 15.80 -8.11 7.81
N GLY A 51 15.98 -6.82 8.07
CA GLY A 51 15.23 -5.74 7.44
C GLY A 51 13.79 -5.73 7.91
N VAL A 52 12.85 -5.55 6.97
CA VAL A 52 11.42 -5.43 7.25
C VAL A 52 10.64 -6.75 7.12
N LYS A 53 11.32 -7.88 7.00
CA LYS A 53 10.67 -9.18 6.72
C LYS A 53 9.70 -9.60 7.81
N ASP A 54 10.06 -9.41 9.09
CA ASP A 54 9.19 -9.72 10.21
C ASP A 54 7.94 -8.83 10.20
N LEU A 55 8.09 -7.53 9.92
CA LEU A 55 6.97 -6.61 9.81
C LEU A 55 6.05 -6.95 8.62
N LEU A 56 6.62 -7.32 7.46
CA LEU A 56 5.84 -7.79 6.31
C LEU A 56 5.04 -9.05 6.64
N TYR A 57 5.67 -10.01 7.33
CA TYR A 57 4.98 -11.22 7.79
C TYR A 57 3.85 -10.88 8.75
N LEU A 58 4.12 -10.07 9.77
CA LEU A 58 3.15 -9.71 10.80
C LEU A 58 1.96 -8.94 10.22
N THR A 59 2.20 -7.97 9.35
CA THR A 59 1.12 -7.20 8.73
C THR A 59 0.22 -8.05 7.83
N ALA A 60 0.76 -9.10 7.21
CA ALA A 60 0.01 -9.98 6.31
C ALA A 60 -0.68 -11.15 7.02
N ASN A 61 -0.06 -11.73 8.07
CA ASN A 61 -0.50 -13.01 8.64
C ASN A 61 -0.97 -12.92 10.09
N GLU A 62 -0.46 -11.95 10.89
CA GLU A 62 -0.75 -11.80 12.31
C GLU A 62 -0.96 -10.30 12.69
N PRO A 63 -1.85 -9.55 11.97
CA PRO A 63 -1.98 -8.11 12.16
C PRO A 63 -2.44 -7.71 13.57
N GLU A 64 -3.13 -8.61 14.28
CA GLU A 64 -3.56 -8.40 15.67
C GLU A 64 -2.40 -8.24 16.65
N ARG A 65 -1.22 -8.80 16.33
CA ARG A 65 -0.01 -8.64 17.15
C ARG A 65 0.54 -7.23 17.10
N LEU A 66 0.36 -6.51 15.99
CA LEU A 66 0.84 -5.14 15.82
C LEU A 66 -0.18 -4.10 16.31
N ARG A 67 -1.47 -4.42 16.23
CA ARG A 67 -2.53 -3.45 16.57
C ARG A 67 -2.48 -3.04 18.04
N GLY A 68 -2.14 -1.76 18.28
CA GLY A 68 -1.99 -1.19 19.60
C GLY A 68 -0.69 -1.58 20.32
N ALA A 69 0.22 -2.28 19.66
CA ALA A 69 1.47 -2.75 20.23
C ALA A 69 2.46 -1.61 20.52
N VAL A 70 3.38 -1.88 21.42
CA VAL A 70 4.65 -1.16 21.60
C VAL A 70 5.74 -1.98 20.93
N VAL A 71 6.48 -1.35 20.03
CA VAL A 71 7.49 -2.02 19.21
C VAL A 71 8.87 -1.43 19.50
N ALA A 72 9.89 -2.28 19.59
CA ALA A 72 11.29 -1.88 19.52
C ALA A 72 11.94 -2.48 18.28
N ASP A 73 12.57 -1.64 17.45
CA ASP A 73 13.24 -2.03 16.21
C ASP A 73 14.63 -1.37 16.14
N LYS A 74 15.64 -2.14 15.71
CA LYS A 74 17.04 -1.67 15.62
C LYS A 74 17.21 -0.47 14.70
N ARG A 75 16.42 -0.37 13.63
CA ARG A 75 16.62 0.64 12.58
C ARG A 75 15.28 0.94 11.89
N VAL A 76 14.63 2.02 12.28
CA VAL A 76 13.36 2.40 11.71
C VAL A 76 13.59 3.25 10.46
N SER A 77 13.53 2.59 9.31
CA SER A 77 13.51 3.20 7.98
C SER A 77 12.09 3.59 7.57
N LYS A 78 11.95 4.33 6.47
CA LYS A 78 10.64 4.62 5.85
C LYS A 78 9.81 3.34 5.62
N ALA A 79 10.46 2.25 5.19
CA ALA A 79 9.83 0.96 5.00
C ALA A 79 9.26 0.37 6.30
N ALA A 80 10.03 0.39 7.38
CA ALA A 80 9.57 -0.08 8.69
C ALA A 80 8.42 0.78 9.22
N ALA A 81 8.55 2.11 9.12
CA ALA A 81 7.51 3.04 9.56
C ALA A 81 6.18 2.80 8.87
N CYS A 82 6.17 2.60 7.54
CA CYS A 82 4.94 2.32 6.77
C CYS A 82 4.22 1.07 7.27
N LEU A 83 4.95 -0.03 7.46
CA LEU A 83 4.39 -1.30 7.93
C LEU A 83 3.90 -1.20 9.39
N MET A 84 4.59 -0.44 10.24
CA MET A 84 4.16 -0.18 11.60
C MET A 84 2.88 0.66 11.65
N ILE A 85 2.73 1.65 10.75
CA ILE A 85 1.51 2.45 10.61
C ILE A 85 0.36 1.56 10.15
N GLU A 86 0.55 0.76 9.12
CA GLU A 86 -0.44 -0.18 8.61
C GLU A 86 -0.87 -1.19 9.68
N GLY A 87 0.08 -1.72 10.44
CA GLY A 87 -0.19 -2.64 11.55
C GLY A 87 -0.90 -1.99 12.74
N GLY A 88 -1.06 -0.65 12.75
CA GLY A 88 -1.71 0.07 13.85
C GLY A 88 -0.90 0.07 15.15
N VAL A 89 0.43 0.14 15.04
CA VAL A 89 1.33 0.22 16.19
C VAL A 89 1.06 1.51 16.98
N LYS A 90 1.06 1.41 18.30
CA LYS A 90 0.80 2.54 19.19
C LYS A 90 2.07 3.37 19.49
N ARG A 91 3.20 2.68 19.61
CA ARG A 91 4.47 3.30 20.00
C ARG A 91 5.63 2.55 19.35
N VAL A 92 6.63 3.32 18.91
CA VAL A 92 7.89 2.80 18.36
C VAL A 92 9.05 3.29 19.21
N ASN A 93 9.95 2.37 19.56
CA ASN A 93 11.22 2.64 20.24
C ASN A 93 12.36 2.17 19.33
N THR A 94 13.39 3.00 19.11
CA THR A 94 14.50 2.63 18.22
C THR A 94 15.80 3.32 18.63
N PRO A 95 16.95 2.67 18.46
CA PRO A 95 18.23 3.38 18.52
C PRO A 95 18.39 4.37 17.37
N LEU A 96 17.84 4.05 16.17
CA LEU A 96 18.08 4.84 14.96
C LEU A 96 16.83 4.94 14.09
N VAL A 97 16.44 6.18 13.72
CA VAL A 97 15.32 6.47 12.83
C VAL A 97 15.77 7.33 11.65
N SER A 98 15.22 7.10 10.45
CA SER A 98 15.39 8.05 9.34
C SER A 98 14.39 9.21 9.45
N THR A 99 14.75 10.41 8.95
CA THR A 99 13.87 11.58 8.95
C THR A 99 12.52 11.30 8.27
N PRO A 100 12.45 10.65 7.08
CA PRO A 100 11.18 10.28 6.49
C PRO A 100 10.33 9.34 7.37
N ALA A 101 10.97 8.39 8.05
CA ALA A 101 10.28 7.48 8.96
C ALA A 101 9.68 8.22 10.15
N ARG A 102 10.44 9.12 10.79
CA ARG A 102 9.96 9.97 11.87
C ARG A 102 8.74 10.77 11.45
N GLN A 103 8.84 11.49 10.32
CA GLN A 103 7.76 12.34 9.80
C GLN A 103 6.47 11.54 9.56
N MET A 104 6.57 10.34 9.00
CA MET A 104 5.42 9.47 8.75
C MET A 104 4.78 8.96 10.05
N LEU A 105 5.58 8.52 11.01
CA LEU A 105 5.08 8.05 12.32
C LEU A 105 4.39 9.18 13.09
N GLU A 106 4.98 10.37 13.11
CA GLU A 106 4.41 11.56 13.76
C GLU A 106 3.10 11.99 13.09
N ALA A 107 3.05 12.02 11.74
CA ALA A 107 1.84 12.32 10.99
C ALA A 107 0.70 11.30 11.25
N ALA A 108 1.04 10.04 11.48
CA ALA A 108 0.10 8.99 11.86
C ALA A 108 -0.26 9.00 13.36
N GLY A 109 0.29 9.92 14.17
CA GLY A 109 0.03 10.02 15.60
C GLY A 109 0.67 8.90 16.44
N ILE A 110 1.67 8.20 15.90
CA ILE A 110 2.39 7.13 16.59
C ILE A 110 3.48 7.74 17.47
N ALA A 111 3.47 7.39 18.77
CA ALA A 111 4.49 7.85 19.69
C ALA A 111 5.87 7.26 19.33
N LEU A 112 6.88 8.09 19.19
CA LEU A 112 8.23 7.68 18.84
C LEU A 112 9.24 8.04 19.94
N TYR A 113 10.04 7.06 20.35
CA TYR A 113 11.27 7.27 21.07
C TYR A 113 12.46 6.82 20.22
N ALA A 114 13.36 7.73 19.87
CA ALA A 114 14.56 7.44 19.11
C ALA A 114 15.79 8.06 19.79
N ARG A 115 16.90 7.29 19.87
CA ARG A 115 18.16 7.81 20.39
C ARG A 115 18.88 8.71 19.39
N GLU A 116 18.78 8.36 18.08
CA GLU A 116 19.45 9.06 16.99
C GLU A 116 18.52 9.17 15.77
N GLU A 117 18.67 10.26 15.03
CA GLU A 117 18.00 10.51 13.76
C GLU A 117 19.04 10.73 12.65
N VAL A 118 18.79 10.12 11.48
CA VAL A 118 19.61 10.29 10.27
C VAL A 118 18.76 10.77 9.11
N PRO A 119 19.33 11.55 8.17
CA PRO A 119 18.56 12.05 7.01
C PRO A 119 17.89 10.93 6.21
N LEU A 120 18.64 9.84 5.92
CA LEU A 120 18.16 8.65 5.22
C LEU A 120 18.86 7.42 5.80
N MET A 121 18.18 6.28 5.75
CA MET A 121 18.77 5.02 6.24
C MET A 121 19.77 4.49 5.23
N MET A 122 21.02 4.29 5.68
CA MET A 122 22.08 3.70 4.88
C MET A 122 22.03 2.16 4.91
N ASN A 123 22.66 1.51 3.93
CA ASN A 123 22.92 0.07 3.95
C ASN A 123 23.87 -0.28 5.12
N ARG A 124 24.14 -1.57 5.32
CA ARG A 124 24.96 -2.03 6.46
C ARG A 124 26.40 -1.52 6.43
N ASP A 125 26.92 -1.36 5.22
CA ASP A 125 28.32 -0.96 5.00
C ASP A 125 28.47 0.58 5.01
N GLY A 126 27.37 1.32 5.10
CA GLY A 126 27.35 2.79 5.09
C GLY A 126 27.76 3.40 3.76
N THR A 127 27.82 2.62 2.68
CA THR A 127 28.32 3.04 1.37
C THR A 127 27.23 3.56 0.42
N ASP A 128 25.96 3.16 0.63
CA ASP A 128 24.80 3.56 -0.19
C ASP A 128 23.55 3.56 0.68
N LEU A 129 22.46 4.07 0.14
CA LEU A 129 21.14 3.99 0.79
C LEU A 129 20.71 2.54 1.02
N CYS A 130 19.99 2.31 2.10
CA CYS A 130 19.30 1.03 2.30
C CYS A 130 18.46 0.71 1.07
N PRO A 131 18.51 -0.50 0.49
CA PRO A 131 17.74 -0.85 -0.71
C PRO A 131 16.23 -0.60 -0.56
N MET A 132 15.68 -0.81 0.64
CA MET A 132 14.26 -0.53 0.91
C MET A 132 13.97 0.96 0.96
N GLU A 133 14.86 1.77 1.56
CA GLU A 133 14.75 3.24 1.57
C GLU A 133 14.80 3.78 0.14
N LYS A 134 15.74 3.29 -0.68
CA LYS A 134 15.91 3.68 -2.09
C LYS A 134 14.68 3.35 -2.94
N LYS A 135 14.10 2.17 -2.74
CA LYS A 135 12.88 1.74 -3.43
C LYS A 135 11.65 2.62 -3.11
N LEU A 136 11.63 3.25 -1.94
CA LEU A 136 10.51 4.02 -1.43
C LEU A 136 10.70 5.54 -1.49
N LEU A 137 11.75 6.06 -2.14
CA LEU A 137 12.03 7.50 -2.17
C LEU A 137 10.81 8.30 -2.64
N ASP A 138 10.18 7.87 -3.73
CA ASP A 138 9.06 8.56 -4.38
C ASP A 138 7.68 8.22 -3.79
N ALA A 139 7.58 7.24 -2.91
CA ALA A 139 6.33 6.89 -2.26
C ALA A 139 5.87 8.01 -1.31
N LYS A 140 4.63 8.48 -1.45
CA LYS A 140 4.09 9.64 -0.75
C LYS A 140 3.33 9.27 0.54
N THR A 141 2.72 8.08 0.56
CA THR A 141 1.87 7.64 1.67
C THR A 141 2.32 6.28 2.25
N PRO A 142 1.94 5.97 3.52
CA PRO A 142 2.22 4.66 4.10
C PRO A 142 1.67 3.49 3.27
N GLU A 143 0.48 3.66 2.70
CA GLU A 143 -0.20 2.65 1.89
C GLU A 143 0.58 2.36 0.60
N GLN A 144 1.06 3.41 -0.09
CA GLN A 144 1.94 3.28 -1.26
C GLN A 144 3.23 2.53 -0.90
N CYS A 145 3.86 2.90 0.22
CA CYS A 145 5.06 2.23 0.70
C CYS A 145 4.80 0.74 0.95
N ALA A 146 3.75 0.41 1.68
CA ALA A 146 3.39 -0.98 2.00
C ALA A 146 3.10 -1.80 0.74
N ALA A 147 2.38 -1.22 -0.22
CA ALA A 147 2.09 -1.83 -1.50
C ALA A 147 3.37 -2.11 -2.32
N ILE A 148 4.27 -1.12 -2.43
CA ILE A 148 5.58 -1.28 -3.10
C ILE A 148 6.42 -2.37 -2.44
N LEU A 149 6.41 -2.45 -1.11
CA LEU A 149 7.13 -3.50 -0.37
C LEU A 149 6.58 -4.90 -0.66
N ARG A 150 5.29 -5.02 -0.94
CA ARG A 150 4.62 -6.28 -1.32
C ARG A 150 4.71 -6.60 -2.81
N GLY A 151 5.31 -5.76 -3.60
CA GLY A 151 5.56 -6.02 -5.01
C GLY A 151 4.95 -5.06 -6.00
N ALA A 152 4.15 -4.08 -5.56
CA ALA A 152 3.66 -3.01 -6.44
C ALA A 152 4.80 -2.24 -7.09
N THR A 153 4.56 -1.72 -8.27
CA THR A 153 5.52 -0.86 -8.95
C THR A 153 5.32 0.61 -8.54
N VAL A 154 6.41 1.36 -8.48
CA VAL A 154 6.36 2.82 -8.25
C VAL A 154 5.67 3.49 -9.43
N GLU A 155 5.93 3.00 -10.63
CA GLU A 155 5.35 3.46 -11.90
C GLU A 155 3.82 3.44 -11.87
N GLY A 156 3.20 2.40 -11.30
CA GLY A 156 1.76 2.29 -11.22
C GLY A 156 1.11 3.43 -10.41
N PHE A 157 1.72 3.84 -9.30
CA PHE A 157 1.25 4.98 -8.52
C PHE A 157 1.47 6.30 -9.24
N GLN A 158 2.62 6.48 -9.91
CA GLN A 158 2.90 7.67 -10.73
C GLN A 158 1.92 7.79 -11.89
N MET A 159 1.56 6.68 -12.53
CA MET A 159 0.55 6.63 -13.58
C MET A 159 -0.83 7.06 -13.07
N LEU A 160 -1.23 6.63 -11.88
CA LEU A 160 -2.52 7.04 -11.30
C LEU A 160 -2.54 8.54 -10.98
N ASP A 161 -1.46 9.09 -10.45
CA ASP A 161 -1.30 10.55 -10.26
C ASP A 161 -1.41 11.29 -11.61
N MET A 162 -0.67 10.86 -12.64
CA MET A 162 -0.70 11.43 -13.98
C MET A 162 -2.10 11.37 -14.62
N LEU A 163 -2.78 10.24 -14.48
CA LEU A 163 -4.15 10.04 -14.98
C LEU A 163 -5.11 11.07 -14.37
N ASN A 164 -4.98 11.33 -13.06
CA ASN A 164 -5.80 12.30 -12.37
C ASN A 164 -5.49 13.75 -12.77
N GLU A 165 -4.21 14.11 -12.87
CA GLU A 165 -3.76 15.46 -13.23
C GLU A 165 -4.09 15.85 -14.68
N GLN A 166 -3.95 14.91 -15.63
CA GLN A 166 -4.16 15.17 -17.06
C GLN A 166 -5.58 14.89 -17.55
N GLY A 167 -6.46 14.39 -16.69
CA GLY A 167 -7.85 14.09 -17.06
C GLY A 167 -8.00 12.89 -18.00
N LEU A 168 -7.00 12.01 -18.07
CA LEU A 168 -7.02 10.79 -18.86
C LEU A 168 -7.94 9.74 -18.24
N SER A 169 -8.35 8.73 -19.01
CA SER A 169 -9.18 7.60 -18.55
C SER A 169 -8.37 6.35 -18.25
N LEU A 170 -7.36 6.06 -19.09
CA LEU A 170 -6.56 4.85 -19.03
C LEU A 170 -5.11 5.14 -19.39
N LEU A 171 -4.19 4.54 -18.66
CA LEU A 171 -2.77 4.48 -18.95
C LEU A 171 -2.31 3.02 -18.94
N VAL A 172 -1.48 2.64 -19.89
CA VAL A 172 -0.91 1.30 -20.00
C VAL A 172 0.60 1.41 -20.14
N PHE A 173 1.33 0.83 -19.20
CA PHE A 173 2.80 0.75 -19.22
C PHE A 173 3.25 -0.68 -19.45
N ASN A 174 3.97 -0.90 -20.53
CA ASN A 174 4.52 -2.19 -20.88
C ASN A 174 5.77 -2.03 -21.76
N HIS A 175 6.78 -2.89 -21.57
CA HIS A 175 8.04 -2.88 -22.35
C HIS A 175 8.67 -1.47 -22.47
N ASP A 176 8.82 -0.77 -21.32
CA ASP A 176 9.36 0.60 -21.21
C ASP A 176 8.59 1.66 -22.04
N SER A 177 7.35 1.35 -22.43
CA SER A 177 6.48 2.23 -23.21
C SER A 177 5.19 2.53 -22.47
N LEU A 178 4.92 3.82 -22.24
CA LEU A 178 3.67 4.33 -21.69
C LEU A 178 2.74 4.79 -22.82
N THR A 179 1.50 4.29 -22.82
CA THR A 179 0.43 4.76 -23.69
C THR A 179 -0.69 5.40 -22.88
N THR A 180 -1.27 6.47 -23.42
CA THR A 180 -2.32 7.26 -22.78
C THR A 180 -3.58 7.21 -23.63
N HIS A 181 -4.74 7.10 -22.95
CA HIS A 181 -6.03 6.97 -23.59
C HIS A 181 -7.05 7.87 -22.88
N ALA A 182 -8.02 8.38 -23.62
CA ALA A 182 -9.00 9.34 -23.13
C ALA A 182 -10.45 9.00 -23.51
N ASN A 183 -10.70 7.85 -24.15
CA ASN A 183 -12.05 7.42 -24.48
C ASN A 183 -12.81 6.98 -23.22
N ARG A 184 -14.10 6.81 -23.37
CA ARG A 184 -14.99 6.55 -22.23
C ARG A 184 -15.31 5.07 -22.06
N GLY A 185 -15.46 4.65 -20.83
CA GLY A 185 -15.81 3.28 -20.47
C GLY A 185 -14.69 2.33 -20.85
N VAL A 186 -15.03 1.19 -21.43
CA VAL A 186 -14.07 0.12 -21.76
C VAL A 186 -13.59 0.16 -23.22
N GLN A 187 -13.88 1.23 -23.96
CA GLN A 187 -13.57 1.30 -25.39
C GLN A 187 -12.08 1.12 -25.70
N ASP A 188 -11.23 1.85 -24.97
CA ASP A 188 -9.77 1.74 -25.16
C ASP A 188 -9.24 0.34 -24.83
N LEU A 189 -9.75 -0.27 -23.75
CA LEU A 189 -9.38 -1.65 -23.39
C LEU A 189 -9.82 -2.67 -24.43
N LEU A 190 -11.05 -2.53 -24.97
CA LEU A 190 -11.57 -3.41 -26.01
C LEU A 190 -10.78 -3.25 -27.32
N GLN A 191 -10.39 -2.02 -27.66
CA GLN A 191 -9.53 -1.79 -28.81
C GLN A 191 -8.17 -2.40 -28.61
N LEU A 192 -7.53 -2.20 -27.45
CA LEU A 192 -6.22 -2.77 -27.13
C LEU A 192 -6.24 -4.30 -27.21
N ILE A 193 -7.22 -4.97 -26.61
CA ILE A 193 -7.26 -6.43 -26.63
C ILE A 193 -7.54 -6.99 -28.03
N SER A 194 -8.22 -6.26 -28.90
CA SER A 194 -8.53 -6.68 -30.25
C SER A 194 -7.40 -6.40 -31.25
N GLU A 195 -6.73 -5.26 -31.13
CA GLU A 195 -5.76 -4.77 -32.11
C GLU A 195 -4.28 -4.94 -31.66
N GLN A 196 -4.01 -4.86 -30.35
CA GLN A 196 -2.67 -4.84 -29.76
C GLN A 196 -2.64 -5.62 -28.41
N PRO A 197 -3.07 -6.91 -28.36
CA PRO A 197 -3.19 -7.65 -27.11
C PRO A 197 -1.85 -7.76 -26.36
N GLU A 198 -0.71 -7.73 -27.05
CA GLU A 198 0.63 -7.74 -26.44
C GLU A 198 0.88 -6.54 -25.54
N ARG A 199 0.17 -5.44 -25.75
CA ARG A 199 0.25 -4.24 -24.90
C ARG A 199 -0.28 -4.48 -23.49
N LEU A 200 -1.26 -5.35 -23.33
CA LEU A 200 -1.86 -5.68 -22.02
C LEU A 200 -1.10 -6.80 -21.32
N ASN A 201 -0.46 -7.69 -22.04
CA ASN A 201 0.21 -8.85 -21.44
C ASN A 201 1.42 -8.45 -20.59
N GLY A 202 1.30 -8.70 -19.27
CA GLY A 202 2.30 -8.30 -18.26
C GLY A 202 2.33 -6.80 -17.93
N ALA A 203 1.38 -6.03 -18.45
CA ALA A 203 1.32 -4.58 -18.28
C ALA A 203 1.00 -4.15 -16.84
N VAL A 204 1.42 -2.93 -16.50
CA VAL A 204 0.87 -2.12 -15.40
C VAL A 204 -0.17 -1.18 -15.99
N VAL A 205 -1.37 -1.18 -15.42
CA VAL A 205 -2.50 -0.38 -15.91
C VAL A 205 -2.96 0.58 -14.83
N ALA A 206 -3.18 1.85 -15.18
CA ALA A 206 -3.92 2.80 -14.36
C ALA A 206 -5.23 3.18 -15.06
N ASP A 207 -6.35 3.04 -14.34
CA ASP A 207 -7.69 3.37 -14.82
C ASP A 207 -8.46 4.12 -13.72
N LYS A 208 -9.27 5.11 -14.09
CA LYS A 208 -10.03 5.88 -13.09
C LYS A 208 -11.03 5.06 -12.32
N ILE A 209 -11.76 4.17 -13.02
CA ILE A 209 -12.90 3.45 -12.45
C ILE A 209 -12.96 2.06 -13.09
N ILE A 210 -12.76 1.02 -12.28
CA ILE A 210 -12.77 -0.35 -12.73
C ILE A 210 -14.08 -1.04 -12.30
N GLY A 211 -14.93 -1.31 -13.28
CA GLY A 211 -16.07 -2.21 -13.17
C GLY A 211 -15.72 -3.62 -13.61
N LYS A 212 -16.69 -4.55 -13.49
CA LYS A 212 -16.52 -5.96 -13.88
C LYS A 212 -16.11 -6.10 -15.35
N ALA A 213 -16.63 -5.24 -16.23
CA ALA A 213 -16.30 -5.25 -17.65
C ALA A 213 -14.81 -4.93 -17.93
N ALA A 214 -14.29 -3.87 -17.32
CA ALA A 214 -12.87 -3.52 -17.43
C ALA A 214 -11.99 -4.62 -16.86
N ALA A 215 -12.35 -5.16 -15.70
CA ALA A 215 -11.63 -6.26 -15.06
C ALA A 215 -11.56 -7.52 -15.94
N ALA A 216 -12.66 -7.91 -16.59
CA ALA A 216 -12.69 -9.07 -17.48
C ALA A 216 -11.75 -8.89 -18.69
N ILE A 217 -11.72 -7.68 -19.28
CA ILE A 217 -10.82 -7.38 -20.40
C ILE A 217 -9.35 -7.39 -19.95
N MET A 218 -9.04 -6.78 -18.80
CA MET A 218 -7.69 -6.75 -18.24
C MET A 218 -7.19 -8.16 -17.89
N ALA A 219 -8.05 -9.01 -17.33
CA ALA A 219 -7.73 -10.40 -17.03
C ALA A 219 -7.43 -11.19 -18.30
N THR A 220 -8.29 -11.09 -19.33
CA THR A 220 -8.06 -11.73 -20.65
C THR A 220 -6.78 -11.23 -21.31
N GLY A 221 -6.45 -9.94 -21.14
CA GLY A 221 -5.23 -9.34 -21.66
C GLY A 221 -3.95 -9.75 -20.90
N GLY A 222 -4.07 -10.45 -19.79
CA GLY A 222 -2.92 -10.85 -18.97
C GLY A 222 -2.22 -9.68 -18.26
N VAL A 223 -2.97 -8.67 -17.85
CA VAL A 223 -2.45 -7.55 -17.07
C VAL A 223 -1.85 -8.07 -15.77
N ARG A 224 -0.71 -7.51 -15.37
CA ARG A 224 0.00 -7.91 -14.15
C ARG A 224 -0.43 -7.15 -12.92
N GLU A 225 -0.70 -5.86 -13.07
CA GLU A 225 -0.90 -4.92 -11.98
C GLU A 225 -1.85 -3.79 -12.38
N VAL A 226 -2.77 -3.44 -11.49
CA VAL A 226 -3.81 -2.43 -11.73
C VAL A 226 -3.81 -1.40 -10.62
N HIS A 227 -3.82 -0.12 -10.98
CA HIS A 227 -3.98 1.03 -10.11
C HIS A 227 -5.25 1.80 -10.48
N THR A 228 -6.09 2.13 -9.49
CA THR A 228 -7.36 2.82 -9.76
C THR A 228 -7.81 3.69 -8.61
N ASN A 229 -8.62 4.71 -8.90
CA ASN A 229 -9.28 5.48 -7.84
C ASN A 229 -10.45 4.69 -7.25
N ILE A 230 -11.25 4.02 -8.10
CA ILE A 230 -12.46 3.32 -7.68
C ILE A 230 -12.52 1.94 -8.36
N ILE A 231 -12.78 0.91 -7.57
CA ILE A 231 -13.05 -0.43 -8.07
C ILE A 231 -14.35 -0.97 -7.45
N CYS A 232 -15.13 -1.76 -8.20
CA CYS A 232 -16.23 -2.49 -7.57
C CYS A 232 -15.77 -3.86 -7.05
N THR A 233 -16.45 -4.35 -6.00
CA THR A 233 -16.14 -5.65 -5.37
C THR A 233 -16.05 -6.78 -6.38
N PRO A 234 -17.00 -6.99 -7.32
CA PRO A 234 -16.90 -8.05 -8.32
C PRO A 234 -15.70 -7.92 -9.24
N ALA A 235 -15.24 -6.70 -9.54
CA ALA A 235 -14.05 -6.48 -10.35
C ALA A 235 -12.77 -6.85 -9.59
N ARG A 236 -12.68 -6.48 -8.32
CA ARG A 236 -11.55 -6.84 -7.44
C ARG A 236 -11.43 -8.34 -7.31
N GLU A 237 -12.53 -9.02 -6.94
CA GLU A 237 -12.56 -10.46 -6.78
C GLU A 237 -12.13 -11.20 -8.06
N LEU A 238 -12.58 -10.73 -9.23
CA LEU A 238 -12.20 -11.29 -10.52
C LEU A 238 -10.69 -11.14 -10.76
N LEU A 239 -10.14 -9.91 -10.61
CA LEU A 239 -8.73 -9.64 -10.86
C LEU A 239 -7.82 -10.40 -9.89
N GLU A 240 -8.14 -10.43 -8.60
CA GLU A 240 -7.37 -11.14 -7.59
C GLU A 240 -7.39 -12.66 -7.80
N LYS A 241 -8.54 -13.23 -8.23
CA LYS A 241 -8.66 -14.64 -8.61
C LYS A 241 -7.73 -15.02 -9.77
N GLU A 242 -7.55 -14.11 -10.72
CA GLU A 242 -6.63 -14.27 -11.85
C GLU A 242 -5.17 -13.91 -11.51
N GLY A 243 -4.87 -13.64 -10.24
CA GLY A 243 -3.52 -13.34 -9.75
C GLY A 243 -3.01 -11.95 -10.11
N ILE A 244 -3.89 -11.03 -10.49
CA ILE A 244 -3.56 -9.65 -10.83
C ILE A 244 -3.49 -8.81 -9.56
N MET A 245 -2.40 -8.09 -9.35
CA MET A 245 -2.25 -7.18 -8.20
C MET A 245 -3.16 -5.95 -8.37
N VAL A 246 -3.95 -5.64 -7.35
CA VAL A 246 -4.94 -4.55 -7.39
C VAL A 246 -4.65 -3.52 -6.30
N PHE A 247 -4.47 -2.26 -6.71
CA PHE A 247 -4.29 -1.09 -5.85
C PHE A 247 -5.38 -0.06 -6.15
N ALA A 248 -6.37 0.02 -5.28
CA ALA A 248 -7.51 0.93 -5.41
C ALA A 248 -7.59 1.88 -4.22
N THR A 249 -7.92 3.15 -4.49
CA THR A 249 -8.14 4.15 -3.44
C THR A 249 -9.46 3.91 -2.71
N GLU A 250 -10.50 3.50 -3.46
CA GLU A 250 -11.84 3.24 -2.93
C GLU A 250 -12.42 1.96 -3.53
N GLU A 251 -13.10 1.17 -2.70
CA GLU A 251 -13.88 0.02 -3.14
C GLU A 251 -15.37 0.27 -2.90
N VAL A 252 -16.18 -0.03 -3.92
CA VAL A 252 -17.64 0.14 -3.90
C VAL A 252 -18.34 -1.16 -4.27
N PRO A 253 -19.60 -1.40 -3.83
CA PRO A 253 -20.32 -2.64 -4.18
C PRO A 253 -20.54 -2.80 -5.70
N MET A 254 -20.77 -1.70 -6.43
CA MET A 254 -21.00 -1.69 -7.88
C MET A 254 -20.65 -0.34 -8.48
N ILE A 255 -20.28 -0.31 -9.76
CA ILE A 255 -20.13 0.93 -10.50
C ILE A 255 -21.52 1.42 -10.94
N LEU A 256 -21.81 2.69 -10.62
CA LEU A 256 -23.05 3.34 -10.98
C LEU A 256 -22.93 4.03 -12.35
N ASN A 257 -24.07 4.20 -13.01
CA ASN A 257 -24.21 5.05 -14.19
C ASN A 257 -23.99 6.54 -13.82
N ARG A 258 -23.97 7.44 -14.81
CA ARG A 258 -23.62 8.86 -14.60
C ARG A 258 -24.55 9.63 -13.67
N ASP A 259 -25.84 9.32 -13.74
CA ASP A 259 -26.87 9.96 -12.88
C ASP A 259 -27.00 9.27 -11.51
N ARG A 260 -26.20 8.22 -11.28
CA ARG A 260 -26.17 7.41 -10.06
C ARG A 260 -27.48 6.71 -9.71
N SER A 261 -28.36 6.53 -10.70
CA SER A 261 -29.70 5.93 -10.52
C SER A 261 -29.69 4.41 -10.59
N SER A 262 -28.70 3.80 -11.26
CA SER A 262 -28.59 2.36 -11.47
C SER A 262 -27.15 1.92 -11.71
N MET A 263 -26.92 0.60 -11.81
CA MET A 263 -25.63 0.03 -12.20
C MET A 263 -25.19 0.54 -13.58
N CYS A 264 -23.88 0.61 -13.81
CA CYS A 264 -23.29 0.89 -15.09
C CYS A 264 -23.89 -0.03 -16.19
N PRO A 265 -24.42 0.51 -17.29
CA PRO A 265 -25.06 -0.32 -18.33
C PRO A 265 -24.15 -1.36 -18.97
N ILE A 266 -22.84 -1.15 -18.94
CA ILE A 266 -21.85 -2.10 -19.45
C ILE A 266 -21.70 -3.26 -18.47
N ASP A 267 -21.53 -2.99 -17.19
CA ASP A 267 -21.40 -4.02 -16.14
C ASP A 267 -22.71 -4.82 -15.98
N MET A 268 -23.87 -4.17 -16.16
CA MET A 268 -25.18 -4.82 -16.09
C MET A 268 -25.33 -5.95 -17.12
N GLN A 269 -24.73 -5.82 -18.31
CA GLN A 269 -24.83 -6.83 -19.37
C GLN A 269 -24.11 -8.15 -19.01
N ILE A 270 -23.15 -8.08 -18.12
CA ILE A 270 -22.33 -9.22 -17.71
C ILE A 270 -22.40 -9.51 -16.22
N ALA A 271 -23.37 -8.89 -15.52
CA ALA A 271 -23.44 -9.01 -14.05
C ALA A 271 -23.50 -10.47 -13.59
N ASP A 272 -24.32 -11.29 -14.24
CA ASP A 272 -24.57 -12.70 -13.90
C ASP A 272 -23.66 -13.69 -14.67
N ILE A 273 -22.75 -13.22 -15.50
CA ILE A 273 -21.83 -14.06 -16.28
C ILE A 273 -20.59 -14.39 -15.44
N GLU A 274 -20.31 -15.67 -15.27
CA GLU A 274 -19.12 -16.14 -14.51
C GLU A 274 -17.88 -16.31 -15.39
N SER A 275 -18.04 -16.72 -16.65
CA SER A 275 -16.92 -16.91 -17.58
C SER A 275 -16.37 -15.57 -18.09
N ILE A 276 -15.07 -15.39 -17.90
CA ILE A 276 -14.36 -14.17 -18.36
C ILE A 276 -14.40 -14.10 -19.90
N GLU A 277 -14.24 -15.24 -20.58
CA GLU A 277 -14.27 -15.32 -22.04
C GLU A 277 -15.65 -14.92 -22.57
N GLU A 278 -16.74 -15.36 -21.94
CA GLU A 278 -18.09 -14.99 -22.30
C GLU A 278 -18.35 -13.51 -22.05
N CYS A 279 -17.89 -12.96 -20.92
CA CYS A 279 -17.95 -11.53 -20.65
C CYS A 279 -17.31 -10.72 -21.79
N VAL A 280 -16.08 -11.07 -22.17
CA VAL A 280 -15.32 -10.34 -23.21
C VAL A 280 -15.99 -10.49 -24.58
N ALA A 281 -16.49 -11.66 -24.93
CA ALA A 281 -17.21 -11.88 -26.19
C ALA A 281 -18.47 -10.99 -26.31
N ILE A 282 -19.27 -10.87 -25.23
CA ILE A 282 -20.43 -9.98 -25.18
C ILE A 282 -20.01 -8.51 -25.35
N LEU A 283 -18.93 -8.09 -24.68
CA LEU A 283 -18.44 -6.73 -24.76
C LEU A 283 -17.87 -6.38 -26.16
N GLN A 284 -17.18 -7.31 -26.82
CA GLN A 284 -16.65 -7.14 -28.19
C GLN A 284 -17.75 -7.05 -29.23
N ALA A 285 -18.82 -7.85 -29.12
CA ALA A 285 -19.96 -7.80 -30.02
C ALA A 285 -20.62 -6.40 -30.05
N ARG A 286 -20.52 -5.64 -28.97
CA ARG A 286 -21.03 -4.27 -28.87
C ARG A 286 -20.23 -3.24 -29.66
N LEU A 287 -18.93 -3.44 -29.85
CA LEU A 287 -18.10 -2.52 -30.66
C LEU A 287 -18.37 -2.65 -32.16
N ALA A 288 -18.91 -3.79 -32.60
CA ALA A 288 -19.19 -4.07 -33.99
C ALA A 288 -20.49 -3.41 -34.51
N HIS A 289 -21.24 -2.74 -33.61
CA HIS A 289 -22.48 -2.01 -33.91
C HIS A 289 -22.37 -0.53 -33.49
#